data_9bff39f6bf8f10430a08e1c2ed343244
#
_entry.id   9bff39f6bf8f10430a08e1c2ed343244
#
_cell.length_a   1.000
_cell.length_b   1.000
_cell.length_c   1.000
_cell.angle_alpha   90.00
_cell.angle_beta   90.00
_cell.angle_gamma   90.00
#
_symmetry.space_group_name_H-M   'P 1'
#
loop_
_entity.id
_entity.type
_entity.pdbx_description
1 polymer ?
#
loop_
_entity_poly.entity_id
_entity_poly.type
_entity_poly.pdbx_seq_one_letter_code
_entity_poly.pdbx_strand_id
1 'polypeptide(L)' 'MNQELIDKVLAQIVLDVNIGDLTAVEELLKSVPESKLVGFLIEGDE' A
#
# COMPACT_ATOMS: atom_id res chain seq x y z
N MET A 1 -4.33 -1.12 16.20
CA MET A 1 -4.52 -0.60 14.85
C MET A 1 -5.88 -1.05 14.31
N ASN A 2 -6.55 -0.22 13.57
CA ASN A 2 -7.89 -0.50 13.07
C ASN A 2 -7.84 -1.38 11.82
N GLN A 3 -8.08 -2.68 12.00
CA GLN A 3 -8.02 -3.63 10.90
C GLN A 3 -9.11 -3.37 9.85
N GLU A 4 -10.28 -2.90 10.27
CA GLU A 4 -11.34 -2.58 9.34
C GLU A 4 -10.93 -1.46 8.37
N LEU A 5 -10.24 -0.45 8.87
CA LEU A 5 -9.72 0.62 8.03
C LEU A 5 -8.63 0.09 7.08
N ILE A 6 -7.76 -0.76 7.59
CA ILE A 6 -6.72 -1.39 6.77
C ILE A 6 -7.35 -2.18 5.63
N ASP A 7 -8.39 -2.95 5.92
CA ASP A 7 -9.07 -3.75 4.91
C ASP A 7 -9.70 -2.88 3.83
N LYS A 8 -10.27 -1.74 4.21
CA LYS A 8 -10.86 -0.80 3.24
C LYS A 8 -9.78 -0.20 2.35
N VAL A 9 -8.63 0.14 2.93
CA VAL A 9 -7.51 0.68 2.16
C VAL A 9 -6.99 -0.35 1.19
N LEU A 10 -6.84 -1.60 1.62
CA LEU A 10 -6.39 -2.67 0.75
C LEU A 10 -7.36 -2.88 -0.42
N ALA A 11 -8.67 -2.84 -0.17
CA ALA A 11 -9.65 -2.97 -1.22
C ALA A 11 -9.52 -1.85 -2.26
N GLN A 12 -9.29 -0.62 -1.79
CA GLN A 12 -9.10 0.51 -2.69
C GLN A 12 -7.82 0.37 -3.52
N ILE A 13 -6.75 -0.13 -2.89
CA ILE A 13 -5.50 -0.37 -3.60
C ILE A 13 -5.70 -1.37 -4.74
N VAL A 14 -6.45 -2.43 -4.47
CA VAL A 14 -6.75 -3.44 -5.49
C VAL A 14 -7.48 -2.81 -6.68
N LEU A 15 -8.47 -1.94 -6.40
CA LEU A 15 -9.18 -1.25 -7.46
C LEU A 15 -8.25 -0.36 -8.27
N ASP A 16 -7.39 0.40 -7.61
CA ASP A 16 -6.45 1.31 -8.27
C ASP A 16 -5.47 0.55 -9.17
N VAL A 17 -5.00 -0.60 -8.70
CA VAL A 17 -4.12 -1.46 -9.50
C VAL A 17 -4.85 -1.96 -10.75
N ASN A 18 -6.10 -2.38 -10.59
CA ASN A 18 -6.88 -2.91 -11.71
C ASN A 18 -7.17 -1.87 -12.79
N ILE A 19 -7.36 -0.61 -12.40
CA ILE A 19 -7.58 0.46 -13.39
C ILE A 19 -6.27 1.09 -13.88
N GLY A 20 -5.14 0.70 -13.29
CA GLY A 20 -3.84 1.19 -13.70
C GLY A 20 -3.51 2.60 -13.22
N ASP A 21 -4.20 3.10 -12.20
CA ASP A 21 -3.97 4.43 -11.64
C ASP A 21 -3.43 4.29 -10.22
N LEU A 22 -2.12 4.42 -10.07
CA LEU A 22 -1.45 4.27 -8.79
C LEU A 22 -1.10 5.59 -8.11
N THR A 23 -1.66 6.70 -8.60
CA THR A 23 -1.34 8.03 -8.07
C THR A 23 -1.66 8.15 -6.58
N ALA A 24 -2.86 7.72 -6.19
CA ALA A 24 -3.28 7.78 -4.78
C ALA A 24 -2.46 6.83 -3.92
N VAL A 25 -2.15 5.65 -4.44
CA VAL A 25 -1.30 4.68 -3.73
C VAL A 25 0.09 5.26 -3.51
N GLU A 26 0.66 5.89 -4.53
CA GLU A 26 1.98 6.52 -4.42
C GLU A 26 1.98 7.61 -3.35
N GLU A 27 0.95 8.45 -3.33
CA GLU A 27 0.84 9.50 -2.31
C GLU A 27 0.77 8.92 -0.91
N LEU A 28 0.02 7.83 -0.74
CA LEU A 28 -0.04 7.14 0.55
C LEU A 28 1.33 6.63 0.96
N LEU A 29 2.05 6.01 0.04
CA LEU A 29 3.37 5.44 0.33
C LEU A 29 4.39 6.50 0.71
N LYS A 30 4.25 7.72 0.21
CA LYS A 30 5.14 8.82 0.57
C LYS A 30 5.07 9.17 2.06
N SER A 31 3.96 8.80 2.73
CA SER A 31 3.78 9.02 4.16
C SER A 31 4.37 7.90 5.01
N VAL A 32 4.79 6.80 4.40
CA VAL A 32 5.31 5.64 5.12
C VAL A 32 6.83 5.78 5.29
N PRO A 33 7.37 5.49 6.49
CA PRO A 33 8.81 5.53 6.70
C PRO A 33 9.54 4.60 5.73
N GLU A 34 10.65 5.07 5.19
CA GLU A 34 11.42 4.31 4.20
C GLU A 34 11.80 2.92 4.68
N SER A 35 12.14 2.78 5.97
CA SER A 35 12.48 1.47 6.54
C SER A 35 11.34 0.47 6.42
N LYS A 36 10.09 0.94 6.50
CA LYS A 36 8.93 0.08 6.37
C LYS A 36 8.74 -0.37 4.91
N LEU A 37 8.99 0.53 3.99
CA LEU A 37 8.91 0.21 2.56
C LEU A 37 9.95 -0.84 2.17
N VAL A 38 11.18 -0.67 2.65
CA VAL A 38 12.26 -1.63 2.39
C VAL A 38 11.91 -2.98 2.98
N GLY A 39 11.41 -3.01 4.22
CA GLY A 39 10.99 -4.24 4.87
C GLY A 39 9.91 -4.97 4.09
N PHE A 40 8.96 -4.23 3.54
CA PHE A 40 7.90 -4.83 2.72
C PHE A 40 8.47 -5.51 1.46
N LEU A 41 9.43 -4.85 0.80
CA LEU A 41 10.06 -5.42 -0.39
C LEU A 41 10.82 -6.71 -0.07
N ILE A 42 11.52 -6.74 1.05
CA ILE A 42 12.26 -7.93 1.48
C ILE A 42 11.30 -9.08 1.72
N GLU A 43 10.19 -8.85 2.41
CA GLU A 43 9.19 -9.88 2.67
C GLU A 43 8.52 -10.37 1.39
N GLY A 44 8.22 -9.45 0.48
CA GLY A 44 7.56 -9.78 -0.77
C GLY A 44 8.44 -10.51 -1.76
N ASP A 45 9.74 -10.51 -1.54
CA ASP A 45 10.73 -11.07 -2.44
C ASP A 45 11.05 -12.54 -2.13
N GLU A 46 10.32 -13.15 -1.22
CA GLU A 46 10.51 -14.56 -0.85
C GLU A 46 10.05 -15.51 -1.94
#